data_4f9239f91573193e2aa114f818a107dc
#
_entry.id   4f9239f91573193e2aa114f818a107dc
#
_cell.length_a   1.000
_cell.length_b   1.000
_cell.length_c   1.000
_cell.angle_alpha   90.00
_cell.angle_beta   90.00
_cell.angle_gamma   90.00
#
_symmetry.space_group_name_H-M   'P 1'
#
loop_
_entity.id
_entity.type
_entity.pdbx_description
1 polymer ?
#
loop_
_entity_poly.entity_id
_entity_poly.type
_entity_poly.pdbx_seq_one_letter_code
_entity_poly.pdbx_strand_id
1 'polypeptide(L)' 'MAMKKSELRELYLMMFPEYPDIVTVRQLREMLGISRQLAYDLINDGELQAIKIGNSFKIPKVSVINYVTEEKKEVKSSA' A
#
# COMPACT_ATOMS: atom_id res chain seq x y z
N MET A 1 -6.01 18.86 7.81
CA MET A 1 -5.49 18.89 9.15
C MET A 1 -4.56 17.73 9.41
N ALA A 2 -3.41 17.99 9.95
CA ALA A 2 -2.40 16.96 10.11
C ALA A 2 -2.62 16.16 11.38
N MET A 3 -2.38 14.87 11.31
CA MET A 3 -2.43 14.02 12.47
C MET A 3 -1.10 14.05 13.18
N LYS A 4 -1.12 13.87 14.48
CA LYS A 4 0.11 13.71 15.23
C LYS A 4 0.72 12.36 14.89
N LYS A 5 2.02 12.25 15.10
CA LYS A 5 2.71 11.00 14.82
C LYS A 5 2.12 9.83 15.61
N SER A 6 1.77 10.07 16.86
CA SER A 6 1.22 8.99 17.69
C SER A 6 -0.14 8.54 17.17
N GLU A 7 -0.94 9.48 16.69
CA GLU A 7 -2.24 9.13 16.15
C GLU A 7 -2.10 8.36 14.85
N LEU A 8 -1.17 8.78 14.01
CA LEU A 8 -0.93 8.10 12.76
C LEU A 8 -0.43 6.69 13.00
N ARG A 9 0.42 6.52 13.99
CA ARG A 9 0.95 5.21 14.33
C ARG A 9 -0.17 4.28 14.79
N GLU A 10 -1.09 4.78 15.59
CA GLU A 10 -2.20 3.97 16.03
C GLU A 10 -3.08 3.59 14.85
N LEU A 11 -3.27 4.50 13.92
CA LEU A 11 -4.05 4.21 12.74
C LEU A 11 -3.39 3.08 11.95
N TYR A 12 -2.08 3.11 11.83
CA TYR A 12 -1.36 2.05 11.14
C TYR A 12 -1.64 0.70 11.80
N LEU A 13 -1.61 0.67 13.11
CA LEU A 13 -1.81 -0.58 13.83
C LEU A 13 -3.22 -1.12 13.66
N MET A 14 -4.18 -0.24 13.40
CA MET A 14 -5.56 -0.64 13.27
C MET A 14 -5.97 -0.97 11.85
N MET A 15 -5.19 -0.53 10.88
CA MET A 15 -5.55 -0.77 9.49
C MET A 15 -5.15 -2.17 9.06
N PHE A 16 -6.08 -2.82 8.37
CA PHE A 16 -5.84 -4.13 7.77
C PHE A 16 -5.32 -5.16 8.78
N PRO A 17 -5.99 -5.28 9.93
CA PRO A 17 -5.47 -6.17 10.98
C PRO A 17 -5.46 -7.64 10.58
N GLU A 18 -6.24 -8.03 9.57
CA GLU A 18 -6.30 -9.42 9.15
C GLU A 18 -5.16 -9.81 8.23
N TYR A 19 -4.38 -8.85 7.79
CA TYR A 19 -3.32 -9.13 6.82
C TYR A 19 -1.97 -9.17 7.50
N PRO A 20 -1.08 -10.04 7.02
CA PRO A 20 0.26 -10.13 7.63
C PRO A 20 1.11 -8.91 7.28
N ASP A 21 2.27 -8.84 7.89
CA ASP A 21 3.18 -7.71 7.66
C ASP A 21 3.66 -7.64 6.23
N ILE A 22 3.77 -8.77 5.57
CA ILE A 22 4.14 -8.86 4.16
C ILE A 22 2.98 -9.48 3.41
N VAL A 23 2.50 -8.80 2.38
CA VAL A 23 1.34 -9.27 1.64
C VAL A 23 1.73 -9.60 0.21
N THR A 24 0.93 -10.45 -0.40
CA THR A 24 1.08 -10.81 -1.81
C THR A 24 0.32 -9.82 -2.68
N VAL A 25 0.54 -9.91 -4.00
CA VAL A 25 -0.23 -9.08 -4.93
C VAL A 25 -1.72 -9.34 -4.78
N ARG A 26 -2.09 -10.60 -4.58
CA ARG A 26 -3.50 -10.94 -4.41
C ARG A 26 -4.07 -10.22 -3.20
N GLN A 27 -3.35 -10.26 -2.08
CA GLN A 27 -3.82 -9.60 -0.87
C GLN A 27 -3.84 -8.08 -1.06
N LEU A 28 -2.84 -7.54 -1.75
CA LEU A 28 -2.82 -6.12 -2.04
C LEU A 28 -4.09 -5.70 -2.80
N ARG A 29 -4.48 -6.50 -3.79
CA ARG A 29 -5.69 -6.20 -4.54
C ARG A 29 -6.92 -6.19 -3.65
N GLU A 30 -6.98 -7.14 -2.73
CA GLU A 30 -8.12 -7.20 -1.80
C GLU A 30 -8.14 -6.00 -0.88
N MET A 31 -6.97 -5.62 -0.39
CA MET A 31 -6.88 -4.50 0.54
C MET A 31 -7.31 -3.19 -0.11
N LEU A 32 -6.94 -2.98 -1.35
CA LEU A 32 -7.24 -1.74 -2.04
C LEU A 32 -8.46 -1.82 -2.94
N GLY A 33 -8.97 -3.02 -3.18
CA GLY A 33 -10.12 -3.18 -4.06
C GLY A 33 -9.80 -2.81 -5.49
N ILE A 34 -8.64 -3.18 -5.98
CA ILE A 34 -8.18 -2.80 -7.31
C ILE A 34 -7.95 -4.02 -8.18
N SER A 35 -7.83 -3.77 -9.49
CA SER A 35 -7.58 -4.83 -10.43
C SER A 35 -6.14 -5.29 -10.36
N ARG A 36 -5.89 -6.46 -10.94
CA ARG A 36 -4.53 -6.99 -11.01
C ARG A 36 -3.63 -6.07 -11.81
N GLN A 37 -4.14 -5.54 -12.91
CA GLN A 37 -3.36 -4.66 -13.76
C GLN A 37 -2.94 -3.43 -12.99
N LEU A 38 -3.87 -2.82 -12.28
CA LEU A 38 -3.55 -1.62 -11.52
C LEU A 38 -2.55 -1.91 -10.41
N ALA A 39 -2.69 -3.06 -9.76
CA ALA A 39 -1.74 -3.43 -8.71
C ALA A 39 -0.31 -3.49 -9.26
N TYR A 40 -0.14 -4.14 -10.40
CA TYR A 40 1.18 -4.22 -11.00
C TYR A 40 1.67 -2.86 -11.49
N ASP A 41 0.76 -2.03 -11.97
CA ASP A 41 1.14 -0.69 -12.40
C ASP A 41 1.68 0.13 -11.24
N LEU A 42 1.03 0.04 -10.08
CA LEU A 42 1.48 0.77 -8.91
C LEU A 42 2.87 0.32 -8.48
N ILE A 43 3.13 -0.96 -8.55
CA ILE A 43 4.43 -1.49 -8.18
C ILE A 43 5.49 -1.05 -9.20
N ASN A 44 5.18 -1.18 -10.47
CA ASN A 44 6.14 -0.86 -11.53
C ASN A 44 6.44 0.63 -11.60
N ASP A 45 5.46 1.45 -11.27
CA ASP A 45 5.63 2.91 -11.30
C ASP A 45 6.33 3.44 -10.06
N GLY A 46 6.58 2.58 -9.08
CA GLY A 46 7.22 3.04 -7.87
C GLY A 46 6.27 3.69 -6.87
N GLU A 47 4.98 3.63 -7.13
CA GLU A 47 4.00 4.17 -6.19
C GLU A 47 3.90 3.32 -4.93
N LEU A 48 4.13 2.02 -5.09
CA LEU A 48 4.13 1.10 -3.97
C LEU A 48 5.47 0.37 -3.97
N GLN A 49 6.13 0.39 -2.83
CA GLN A 49 7.37 -0.35 -2.70
C GLN A 49 7.07 -1.83 -2.56
N ALA A 50 7.80 -2.63 -3.31
CA ALA A 50 7.62 -4.07 -3.26
C ALA A 50 8.97 -4.72 -3.50
N ILE A 51 9.09 -5.95 -3.01
CA ILE A 51 10.32 -6.72 -3.17
C ILE A 51 9.98 -7.91 -4.04
N LYS A 52 10.75 -8.10 -5.10
CA LYS A 52 10.52 -9.24 -5.98
C LYS A 52 11.39 -10.40 -5.52
N ILE A 53 10.75 -11.51 -5.21
CA ILE A 53 11.44 -12.72 -4.78
C ILE A 53 11.02 -13.82 -5.71
N GLY A 54 11.95 -14.31 -6.52
CA GLY A 54 11.60 -15.26 -7.56
C GLY A 54 10.65 -14.62 -8.55
N ASN A 55 9.49 -15.21 -8.74
CA ASN A 55 8.49 -14.69 -9.66
C ASN A 55 7.37 -13.95 -8.95
N SER A 56 7.53 -13.69 -7.67
CA SER A 56 6.46 -13.11 -6.88
C SER A 56 6.90 -11.78 -6.30
N PHE A 57 5.94 -10.86 -6.20
CA PHE A 57 6.16 -9.63 -5.47
C PHE A 57 5.68 -9.79 -4.04
N LYS A 58 6.47 -9.28 -3.10
CA LYS A 58 6.11 -9.24 -1.70
C LYS A 58 6.04 -7.78 -1.29
N ILE A 59 4.92 -7.37 -0.78
CA ILE A 59 4.67 -5.97 -0.47
C ILE A 59 4.58 -5.81 1.04
N PRO A 60 5.44 -4.98 1.65
CA PRO A 60 5.28 -4.69 3.08
C PRO A 60 3.93 -4.03 3.32
N LYS A 61 3.22 -4.50 4.32
CA LYS A 61 1.91 -3.93 4.59
C LYS A 61 2.01 -2.43 4.88
N VAL A 62 3.11 -2.01 5.49
CA VAL A 62 3.28 -0.60 5.80
C VAL A 62 3.34 0.24 4.52
N SER A 63 3.82 -0.32 3.42
CA SER A 63 3.84 0.40 2.16
C SER A 63 2.43 0.67 1.66
N VAL A 64 1.54 -0.30 1.83
CA VAL A 64 0.15 -0.12 1.43
C VAL A 64 -0.51 0.95 2.29
N ILE A 65 -0.26 0.88 3.59
CA ILE A 65 -0.84 1.86 4.51
C ILE A 65 -0.33 3.26 4.19
N ASN A 66 0.95 3.38 3.94
CA ASN A 66 1.51 4.68 3.57
C ASN A 66 0.90 5.21 2.29
N TYR A 67 0.68 4.32 1.33
CA TYR A 67 0.11 4.74 0.06
C TYR A 67 -1.28 5.34 0.25
N VAL A 68 -2.13 4.67 1.04
CA VAL A 68 -3.51 5.14 1.18
C VAL A 68 -3.61 6.34 2.12
N THR A 69 -2.61 6.59 2.93
CA THR A 69 -2.66 7.72 3.85
C THR A 69 -1.89 8.93 3.36
N GLU A 70 -1.17 8.82 2.26
CA GLU A 70 -0.37 9.92 1.72
C GLU A 70 -1.22 10.79 0.82
N GLU A 71 -1.32 12.06 1.16
CA GLU A 71 -2.15 12.97 0.39
C GLU A 71 -1.51 13.39 -0.92
N LYS A 72 -0.21 13.47 -0.94
CA LYS A 72 0.46 13.96 -2.14
C LYS A 72 0.25 13.04 -3.33
N LYS A 73 -0.23 11.85 -3.10
CA LYS A 73 -0.49 10.93 -4.20
C LYS A 73 -1.56 11.44 -5.13
N GLU A 74 -2.41 12.29 -4.65
CA GLU A 74 -3.48 12.81 -5.47
C GLU A 74 -2.98 13.57 -6.67
N VAL A 75 -1.88 14.26 -6.49
CA VAL A 75 -1.35 15.10 -7.55
C VAL A 75 -1.02 14.27 -8.75
N LYS A 76 -0.46 13.11 -8.52
CA LYS A 76 -0.05 12.26 -9.64
C LYS A 76 -1.22 11.61 -10.32
N SER A 77 -2.20 11.25 -9.56
CA SER A 77 -3.33 10.54 -10.13
C SER A 77 -4.13 11.40 -11.08
N SER A 78 -4.00 12.68 -10.97
CA SER A 78 -4.75 13.58 -11.84
C SER A 78 -4.18 13.66 -13.24
N ALA A 79 -2.99 13.19 -13.40
CA ALA A 79 -2.34 13.25 -14.70
C ALA A 79 -3.02 12.38 -15.72
#